data_22b4bac5dc944a752c3b139123701b67
#
_entry.id   22b4bac5dc944a752c3b139123701b67
#
_cell.length_a   1.000
_cell.length_b   1.000
_cell.length_c   1.000
_cell.angle_alpha   90.00
_cell.angle_beta   90.00
_cell.angle_gamma   90.00
#
_symmetry.space_group_name_H-M   'P 1'
#
loop_
_entity.id
_entity.type
_entity.pdbx_description
1 polymer ?
#
loop_
_entity_poly.entity_id
_entity_poly.type
_entity_poly.pdbx_seq_one_letter_code
_entity_poly.pdbx_strand_id
1 'polypeptide(L)'
;GKAVAVTVLRDGKEVEIKVTLGRLEEGEKLIAAQEEEAAEAAPKPVEVLGMILGEIDDAAREKFELGEDVEGVLITEVVENSNAAEKQVRAGDVIQEISQEKVSSVDDVIKRVAELKEDGRRSVLLLLLSEENELRFVAVRLAEDDAN
;
A
#
# COMPACT_ATOMS: atom_id res chain seq x y z
N GLY A 1 23.64 -34.30 -2.62
CA GLY A 1 22.72 -33.61 -1.77
C GLY A 1 21.71 -34.53 -1.08
N LYS A 2 21.57 -34.34 0.18
CA LYS A 2 20.54 -35.06 0.93
C LYS A 2 19.26 -34.20 0.95
N ALA A 3 18.17 -34.77 0.48
CA ALA A 3 16.87 -34.16 0.63
C ALA A 3 16.39 -34.37 2.08
N VAL A 4 16.11 -33.32 2.77
CA VAL A 4 15.51 -33.36 4.12
C VAL A 4 14.11 -32.84 4.04
N ALA A 5 13.16 -33.65 4.49
CA ALA A 5 11.79 -33.21 4.63
C ALA A 5 11.66 -32.34 5.89
N VAL A 6 11.32 -31.09 5.72
CA VAL A 6 11.05 -30.19 6.84
C VAL A 6 9.55 -29.98 6.91
N THR A 7 8.95 -30.41 8.00
CA THR A 7 7.54 -30.20 8.24
C THR A 7 7.35 -28.82 8.88
N VAL A 8 6.68 -27.93 8.18
CA VAL A 8 6.37 -26.60 8.68
C VAL A 8 4.88 -26.50 8.93
N LEU A 9 4.49 -26.15 10.15
CA LEU A 9 3.12 -25.86 10.51
C LEU A 9 2.77 -24.46 10.02
N ARG A 10 1.83 -24.38 9.09
CA ARG A 10 1.33 -23.13 8.55
C ARG A 10 -0.19 -23.18 8.54
N ASP A 11 -0.82 -22.22 9.20
CA ASP A 11 -2.28 -22.12 9.34
C ASP A 11 -2.96 -23.38 9.89
N GLY A 12 -2.27 -24.09 10.79
CA GLY A 12 -2.75 -25.34 11.34
C GLY A 12 -2.65 -26.54 10.40
N LYS A 13 -1.95 -26.39 9.28
CA LYS A 13 -1.69 -27.48 8.33
C LYS A 13 -0.21 -27.80 8.29
N GLU A 14 0.08 -29.10 8.39
CA GLU A 14 1.44 -29.58 8.16
C GLU A 14 1.76 -29.52 6.67
N VAL A 15 2.72 -28.69 6.30
CA VAL A 15 3.24 -28.69 4.94
C VAL A 15 4.62 -29.31 4.97
N GLU A 16 4.74 -30.44 4.33
CA GLU A 16 6.02 -31.11 4.17
C GLU A 16 6.77 -30.48 3.01
N ILE A 17 7.83 -29.75 3.33
CA ILE A 17 8.72 -29.14 2.34
C ILE A 17 9.98 -29.99 2.24
N LYS A 18 10.20 -30.58 1.09
CA LYS A 18 11.47 -31.26 0.81
C LYS A 18 12.54 -30.24 0.48
N VAL A 19 13.44 -30.04 1.41
CA VAL A 19 14.61 -29.19 1.20
C VAL A 19 15.81 -30.05 0.88
N THR A 20 16.40 -29.85 -0.27
CA THR A 20 17.63 -30.53 -0.64
C THR A 20 18.81 -29.77 -0.04
N LEU A 21 19.46 -30.36 0.95
CA LEU A 21 20.69 -29.82 1.52
C LEU A 21 21.81 -29.84 0.49
N GLY A 22 22.40 -28.71 0.22
CA GLY A 22 23.45 -28.56 -0.78
C GLY A 22 23.08 -27.60 -1.90
N ARG A 23 21.79 -27.18 -1.96
CA ARG A 23 21.34 -26.13 -2.86
C ARG A 23 20.75 -24.99 -2.03
N LEU A 24 21.63 -24.25 -1.40
CA LEU A 24 21.28 -23.05 -0.64
C LEU A 24 20.51 -22.03 -1.48
N GLU A 25 20.78 -21.96 -2.76
CA GLU A 25 20.11 -21.07 -3.69
C GLU A 25 18.60 -21.35 -3.83
N GLU A 26 18.20 -22.61 -3.85
CA GLU A 26 16.79 -22.99 -3.88
C GLU A 26 16.08 -22.70 -2.54
N GLY A 27 16.79 -22.88 -1.44
CA GLY A 27 16.28 -22.51 -0.12
C GLY A 27 16.04 -21.02 0.03
N GLU A 28 16.95 -20.20 -0.46
CA GLU A 28 16.80 -18.74 -0.48
C GLU A 28 15.64 -18.28 -1.35
N LYS A 29 15.44 -18.89 -2.51
CA LYS A 29 14.29 -18.58 -3.38
C LYS A 29 12.96 -18.96 -2.75
N LEU A 30 12.90 -20.07 -2.05
CA LEU A 30 11.71 -20.48 -1.33
C LEU A 30 11.38 -19.56 -0.16
N ILE A 31 12.40 -19.13 0.56
CA ILE A 31 12.24 -18.17 1.65
C ILE A 31 11.80 -16.80 1.10
N ALA A 32 12.39 -16.36 0.00
CA ALA A 32 11.99 -15.12 -0.65
C ALA A 32 10.55 -15.18 -1.16
N ALA A 33 10.12 -16.29 -1.74
CA ALA A 33 8.74 -16.49 -2.16
C ALA A 33 7.76 -16.50 -0.99
N GLN A 34 8.13 -17.07 0.15
CA GLN A 34 7.32 -17.04 1.36
C GLN A 34 7.26 -15.64 1.99
N GLU A 35 8.35 -14.90 1.94
CA GLU A 35 8.37 -13.51 2.37
C GLU A 35 7.50 -12.64 1.47
N GLU A 36 7.48 -12.88 0.17
CA GLU A 36 6.56 -12.20 -0.75
C GLU A 36 5.09 -12.51 -0.45
N GLU A 37 4.75 -13.76 -0.18
CA GLU A 37 3.39 -14.13 0.23
C GLU A 37 3.00 -13.52 1.58
N ALA A 38 3.92 -13.51 2.54
CA ALA A 38 3.71 -12.85 3.81
C ALA A 38 3.61 -11.32 3.67
N ALA A 39 4.33 -10.74 2.71
CA ALA A 39 4.27 -9.33 2.39
C ALA A 39 3.00 -8.95 1.61
N GLU A 40 2.37 -9.88 0.89
CA GLU A 40 1.03 -9.69 0.32
C GLU A 40 -0.06 -9.71 1.40
N ALA A 41 0.15 -10.43 2.48
CA ALA A 41 -0.74 -10.41 3.63
C ALA A 41 -0.52 -9.16 4.52
N ALA A 42 0.67 -8.55 4.47
CA ALA A 42 0.95 -7.27 5.10
C ALA A 42 0.82 -6.15 4.05
N PRO A 43 0.18 -5.03 4.37
CA PRO A 43 0.04 -3.93 3.42
C PRO A 43 1.44 -3.44 2.98
N LYS A 44 1.77 -3.68 1.72
CA LYS A 44 2.99 -3.14 1.13
C LYS A 44 2.84 -1.63 1.00
N PRO A 45 3.79 -0.86 1.47
CA PRO A 45 3.76 0.57 1.21
C PRO A 45 3.89 0.79 -0.30
N VAL A 46 2.86 1.37 -0.88
CA VAL A 46 2.83 1.68 -2.31
C VAL A 46 2.94 3.18 -2.47
N GLU A 47 3.94 3.62 -3.21
CA GLU A 47 4.10 5.02 -3.53
C GLU A 47 3.23 5.40 -4.73
N VAL A 48 2.31 6.31 -4.52
CA VAL A 48 1.44 6.87 -5.56
C VAL A 48 1.37 8.39 -5.40
N LEU A 49 1.65 9.12 -6.45
CA LEU A 49 1.59 10.59 -6.46
C LEU A 49 2.48 11.28 -5.42
N GLY A 50 3.57 10.63 -5.01
CA GLY A 50 4.45 11.12 -3.95
C GLY A 50 3.90 10.90 -2.54
N MET A 51 2.96 9.98 -2.40
CA MET A 51 2.43 9.54 -1.12
C MET A 51 2.64 8.04 -0.98
N ILE A 52 3.03 7.62 0.19
CA ILE A 52 3.09 6.19 0.51
C ILE A 52 1.77 5.79 1.13
N LEU A 53 1.09 4.88 0.48
CA LEU A 53 -0.24 4.43 0.84
C LEU A 53 -0.18 3.10 1.58
N GLY A 54 -1.07 2.94 2.54
CA GLY A 54 -1.26 1.70 3.27
C GLY A 54 -2.74 1.45 3.51
N GLU A 55 -3.07 0.22 3.81
CA GLU A 55 -4.42 -0.13 4.19
C GLU A 55 -4.68 0.30 5.65
N ILE A 56 -5.93 0.58 5.95
CA ILE A 56 -6.34 0.92 7.31
C ILE A 56 -6.57 -0.38 8.07
N ASP A 57 -5.58 -0.78 8.85
CA ASP A 57 -5.70 -1.89 9.79
C ASP A 57 -5.91 -1.38 11.22
N ASP A 58 -6.12 -2.29 12.16
CA ASP A 58 -6.34 -1.93 13.57
C ASP A 58 -5.13 -1.19 14.16
N ALA A 59 -3.93 -1.56 13.76
CA ALA A 59 -2.70 -0.90 14.20
C ALA A 59 -2.60 0.53 13.64
N ALA A 60 -2.98 0.72 12.39
CA ALA A 60 -3.02 2.04 11.77
C ALA A 60 -4.08 2.93 12.42
N ARG A 61 -5.24 2.37 12.74
CA ARG A 61 -6.31 3.09 13.46
C ARG A 61 -5.84 3.59 14.82
N GLU A 62 -5.14 2.75 15.57
CA GLU A 62 -4.56 3.13 16.87
C GLU A 62 -3.45 4.18 16.73
N LYS A 63 -2.57 3.99 15.75
CA LYS A 63 -1.42 4.87 15.54
C LYS A 63 -1.82 6.29 15.12
N PHE A 64 -2.82 6.41 14.27
CA PHE A 64 -3.29 7.66 13.71
C PHE A 64 -4.63 8.13 14.30
N GLU A 65 -5.08 7.49 15.36
CA GLU A 65 -6.33 7.81 16.07
C GLU A 65 -7.56 7.87 15.15
N LEU A 66 -7.60 6.99 14.14
CA LEU A 66 -8.68 6.94 13.18
C LEU A 66 -9.93 6.28 13.78
N GLY A 67 -11.08 6.82 13.48
CA GLY A 67 -12.36 6.25 13.89
C GLY A 67 -12.62 4.88 13.26
N GLU A 68 -13.44 4.07 13.92
CA GLU A 68 -13.84 2.73 13.42
C GLU A 68 -14.63 2.82 12.12
N ASP A 69 -15.31 3.94 11.90
CA ASP A 69 -16.12 4.19 10.70
C ASP A 69 -15.31 4.77 9.54
N VAL A 70 -14.01 5.02 9.72
CA VAL A 70 -13.17 5.59 8.67
C VAL A 70 -12.84 4.52 7.63
N GLU A 71 -13.31 4.75 6.44
CA GLU A 71 -13.04 3.92 5.27
C GLU A 71 -12.15 4.69 4.29
N GLY A 72 -11.31 3.97 3.58
CA GLY A 72 -10.43 4.56 2.57
C GLY A 72 -9.02 4.01 2.62
N VAL A 73 -8.09 4.78 2.11
CA VAL A 73 -6.67 4.42 2.05
C VAL A 73 -5.85 5.39 2.87
N LEU A 74 -5.10 4.85 3.82
CA LEU A 74 -4.26 5.64 4.71
C LEU A 74 -3.00 6.11 4.00
N ILE A 75 -2.66 7.38 4.20
CA ILE A 75 -1.36 7.90 3.79
C ILE A 75 -0.41 7.69 4.97
N THR A 76 0.53 6.78 4.82
CA THR A 76 1.48 6.44 5.87
C THR A 76 2.68 7.38 5.88
N GLU A 77 3.05 7.88 4.71
CA GLU A 77 4.16 8.82 4.56
C GLU A 77 3.93 9.68 3.31
N VAL A 78 4.50 10.86 3.32
CA VAL A 78 4.48 11.78 2.17
C VAL A 78 5.92 12.10 1.78
N VAL A 79 6.23 11.92 0.51
CA VAL A 79 7.56 12.20 -0.02
C VAL A 79 7.80 13.71 -0.04
N GLU A 80 8.92 14.14 0.51
CA GLU A 80 9.32 15.54 0.52
C GLU A 80 9.50 16.06 -0.93
N ASN A 81 9.11 17.28 -1.15
CA ASN A 81 9.15 17.93 -2.47
C ASN A 81 8.22 17.28 -3.54
N SER A 82 7.30 16.43 -3.12
CA SER A 82 6.27 15.89 -4.00
C SER A 82 5.09 16.86 -4.16
N ASN A 83 4.29 16.64 -5.19
CA ASN A 83 3.05 17.39 -5.38
C ASN A 83 2.11 17.26 -4.17
N ALA A 84 2.09 16.10 -3.54
CA ALA A 84 1.31 15.88 -2.32
C ALA A 84 1.81 16.76 -1.16
N ALA A 85 3.12 16.83 -0.96
CA ALA A 85 3.73 17.68 0.06
C ALA A 85 3.44 19.17 -0.19
N GLU A 86 3.48 19.61 -1.44
CA GLU A 86 3.12 20.99 -1.83
C GLU A 86 1.67 21.34 -1.49
N LYS A 87 0.79 20.34 -1.51
CA LYS A 87 -0.63 20.49 -1.18
C LYS A 87 -0.92 20.28 0.30
N GLN A 88 0.13 20.19 1.12
CA GLN A 88 0.02 20.00 2.56
C GLN A 88 -0.68 18.70 2.96
N VAL A 89 -0.55 17.68 2.13
CA VAL A 89 -0.95 16.32 2.49
C VAL A 89 0.02 15.82 3.55
N ARG A 90 -0.48 15.15 4.55
CA ARG A 90 0.31 14.65 5.67
C ARG A 90 0.14 13.15 5.85
N ALA A 91 1.11 12.55 6.50
CA ALA A 91 0.95 11.19 7.00
C ALA A 91 -0.17 11.19 8.05
N GLY A 92 -1.06 10.22 7.97
CA GLY A 92 -2.28 10.16 8.80
C GLY A 92 -3.55 10.60 8.06
N ASP A 93 -3.43 11.34 6.96
CA ASP A 93 -4.58 11.65 6.12
C ASP A 93 -5.09 10.36 5.44
N VAL A 94 -6.40 10.25 5.29
CA VAL A 94 -7.06 9.11 4.64
C VAL A 94 -7.71 9.54 3.34
N ILE A 95 -7.39 8.83 2.26
CA ILE A 95 -8.02 9.07 0.96
C ILE A 95 -9.36 8.33 0.94
N GLN A 96 -10.45 9.04 0.92
CA GLN A 96 -11.79 8.46 0.84
C GLN A 96 -12.32 8.38 -0.58
N GLU A 97 -12.02 9.39 -1.39
CA GLU A 97 -12.48 9.45 -2.78
C GLU A 97 -11.37 9.98 -3.69
N ILE A 98 -11.36 9.49 -4.91
CA ILE A 98 -10.51 9.99 -5.99
C ILE A 98 -11.40 10.40 -7.16
N SER A 99 -11.39 11.69 -7.51
CA SER A 99 -12.24 12.26 -8.56
C SER A 99 -13.71 11.89 -8.40
N GLN A 100 -14.21 11.98 -7.16
CA GLN A 100 -15.59 11.69 -6.77
C GLN A 100 -15.98 10.21 -6.81
N GLU A 101 -15.00 9.35 -6.81
CA GLU A 101 -15.20 7.91 -6.76
C GLU A 101 -14.56 7.33 -5.51
N LYS A 102 -15.33 6.60 -4.74
CA LYS A 102 -14.87 6.02 -3.48
C LYS A 102 -13.78 4.97 -3.71
N VAL A 103 -12.77 5.03 -2.89
CA VAL A 103 -11.69 4.04 -2.85
C VAL A 103 -11.63 3.43 -1.46
N SER A 104 -11.43 2.13 -1.39
CA SER A 104 -11.35 1.39 -0.14
C SER A 104 -10.05 0.62 0.02
N SER A 105 -9.29 0.49 -1.04
CA SER A 105 -8.02 -0.22 -1.04
C SER A 105 -6.95 0.54 -1.82
N VAL A 106 -5.70 0.19 -1.56
CA VAL A 106 -4.56 0.75 -2.31
C VAL A 106 -4.67 0.43 -3.80
N ASP A 107 -5.15 -0.78 -4.13
CA ASP A 107 -5.37 -1.19 -5.51
C ASP A 107 -6.39 -0.31 -6.24
N ASP A 108 -7.45 0.10 -5.56
CA ASP A 108 -8.45 1.02 -6.12
C ASP A 108 -7.81 2.37 -6.47
N VAL A 109 -6.94 2.87 -5.59
CA VAL A 109 -6.19 4.10 -5.83
C VAL A 109 -5.30 3.98 -7.07
N ILE A 110 -4.55 2.89 -7.17
CA ILE A 110 -3.66 2.62 -8.30
C ILE A 110 -4.44 2.57 -9.61
N LYS A 111 -5.52 1.80 -9.64
CA LYS A 111 -6.40 1.66 -10.81
C LYS A 111 -6.98 3.00 -11.22
N ARG A 112 -7.51 3.73 -10.26
CA ARG A 112 -8.15 5.02 -10.53
C ARG A 112 -7.17 6.06 -11.04
N VAL A 113 -5.99 6.13 -10.45
CA VAL A 113 -4.92 7.01 -10.92
C VAL A 113 -4.48 6.63 -12.33
N ALA A 114 -4.36 5.33 -12.64
CA ALA A 114 -4.01 4.85 -13.96
C ALA A 114 -5.07 5.22 -15.01
N GLU A 115 -6.35 5.02 -14.71
CA GLU A 115 -7.46 5.40 -15.58
C GLU A 115 -7.46 6.91 -15.88
N LEU A 116 -7.24 7.73 -14.85
CA LEU A 116 -7.19 9.18 -15.02
C LEU A 116 -5.99 9.64 -15.86
N LYS A 117 -4.87 8.93 -15.74
CA LYS A 117 -3.70 9.17 -16.61
C LYS A 117 -4.01 8.82 -18.08
N GLU A 118 -4.67 7.69 -18.30
CA GLU A 118 -5.08 7.25 -19.65
C GLU A 118 -6.08 8.22 -20.29
N ASP A 119 -6.99 8.79 -19.47
CA ASP A 119 -7.92 9.83 -19.90
C ASP A 119 -7.24 11.17 -20.24
N GLY A 120 -5.94 11.26 -20.03
CA GLY A 120 -5.17 12.47 -20.29
C GLY A 120 -5.38 13.57 -19.25
N ARG A 121 -5.85 13.22 -18.08
CA ARG A 121 -6.00 14.18 -16.99
C ARG A 121 -4.64 14.49 -16.37
N ARG A 122 -4.43 15.75 -16.07
CA ARG A 122 -3.17 16.23 -15.48
C ARG A 122 -3.21 16.34 -13.97
N SER A 123 -4.39 16.26 -13.39
CA SER A 123 -4.58 16.34 -11.95
C SER A 123 -5.71 15.44 -11.52
N VAL A 124 -5.61 14.98 -10.30
CA VAL A 124 -6.62 14.17 -9.62
C VAL A 124 -7.12 14.92 -8.41
N LEU A 125 -8.42 14.88 -8.20
CA LEU A 125 -9.03 15.44 -7.02
C LEU A 125 -9.16 14.35 -5.96
N LEU A 126 -8.51 14.55 -4.83
CA LEU A 126 -8.57 13.64 -3.70
C LEU A 126 -9.48 14.23 -2.62
N LEU A 127 -10.36 13.43 -2.08
CA LEU A 127 -11.07 13.77 -0.85
C LEU A 127 -10.31 13.12 0.30
N LEU A 128 -9.68 13.94 1.11
CA LEU A 128 -8.89 13.51 2.25
C LEU A 128 -9.63 13.77 3.55
N LEU A 129 -9.56 12.81 4.44
CA LEU A 129 -9.96 12.98 5.82
C LEU A 129 -8.68 13.17 6.65
N SER A 130 -8.57 14.29 7.33
CA SER A 130 -7.43 14.57 8.20
C SER A 130 -7.58 13.88 9.56
N GLU A 131 -6.49 13.79 10.32
CA GLU A 131 -6.49 13.29 11.70
C GLU A 131 -7.51 14.01 12.61
N GLU A 132 -7.80 15.26 12.29
CA GLU A 132 -8.80 16.07 13.01
C GLU A 132 -10.23 15.77 12.57
N ASN A 133 -10.43 14.75 11.75
CA ASN A 133 -11.72 14.35 11.18
C ASN A 133 -12.35 15.42 10.26
N GLU A 134 -11.50 16.20 9.63
CA GLU A 134 -11.91 17.21 8.66
C GLU A 134 -11.75 16.69 7.23
N LEU A 135 -12.81 16.81 6.45
CA LEU A 135 -12.81 16.48 5.03
C LEU A 135 -12.30 17.68 4.22
N ARG A 136 -11.31 17.43 3.38
CA ARG A 136 -10.79 18.45 2.48
C ARG A 136 -10.52 17.89 1.09
N PHE A 137 -10.77 18.72 0.10
CA PHE A 137 -10.43 18.36 -1.28
C PHE A 137 -9.03 18.87 -1.62
N VAL A 138 -8.23 17.99 -2.15
CA VAL A 138 -6.85 18.30 -2.57
C VAL A 138 -6.67 17.89 -4.03
N ALA A 139 -6.31 18.84 -4.87
CA ALA A 139 -5.97 18.53 -6.25
C ALA A 139 -4.47 18.26 -6.34
N VAL A 140 -4.11 17.03 -6.58
CA VAL A 140 -2.71 16.60 -6.77
C VAL A 140 -2.47 16.42 -8.26
N ARG A 141 -1.35 16.92 -8.74
CA ARG A 141 -0.99 16.67 -10.15
C ARG A 141 -0.64 15.21 -10.32
N LEU A 142 -1.26 14.62 -11.34
CA LEU A 142 -0.77 13.37 -11.88
C LEU A 142 0.59 13.69 -12.51
N ALA A 143 1.65 13.50 -11.77
CA ALA A 143 2.96 13.59 -12.34
C ALA A 143 2.98 12.59 -13.51
N GLU A 144 3.08 13.09 -14.70
CA GLU A 144 3.74 12.31 -15.73
C GLU A 144 5.06 11.94 -15.07
N ASP A 145 5.32 10.67 -15.01
CA ASP A 145 6.56 10.08 -14.54
C ASP A 145 7.73 10.99 -14.87
N ASP A 146 7.75 12.12 -14.22
CA ASP A 146 8.85 13.03 -14.30
C ASP A 146 9.94 12.51 -13.40
N ALA A 147 10.54 11.50 -13.93
CA ALA A 147 11.86 11.11 -13.54
C ALA A 147 12.86 12.18 -13.99
N ASN A 148 12.55 13.39 -13.76
CA ASN A 148 13.47 14.50 -13.92
C ASN A 148 13.73 15.16 -12.60
#